data_a56b5cce81e755407d60616817cf1434
#
_entry.id   a56b5cce81e755407d60616817cf1434
#
_cell.length_a   1.000
_cell.length_b   1.000
_cell.length_c   1.000
_cell.angle_alpha   90.00
_cell.angle_beta   90.00
_cell.angle_gamma   90.00
#
_symmetry.space_group_name_H-M   'P 1'
#
loop_
_entity.id
_entity.type
_entity.pdbx_description
1 polymer ?
#
loop_
_entity_poly.entity_id
_entity_poly.type
_entity_poly.pdbx_seq_one_letter_code
_entity_poly.pdbx_strand_id
1 'polypeptide(L)'
;TNMSNDEASTESTVSDEINGTTESESSISEETSENSKNDESESSGENVKAESTDNIDAYYKDSKICIYNYEQLKQIGSDAYVYTGDKDGKIGSGDVVKSEGTELKYGADAQYILMNDIQMNSEQIWSVPDSFTGTITGTEVEENETPTLYDKETDTIYIYNPYQLMVLAQEESETEPVMSLDYDAPQFGMGQMIYPDGEDQEYLTYSKSHNYVLS
;
A
#
# COMPACT_ATOMS: atom_id res chain seq x y z
N THR A 1 -36.50 18.36 44.84
CA THR A 1 -36.37 17.07 45.49
C THR A 1 -35.29 16.31 44.78
N ASN A 2 -34.06 16.47 45.05
CA ASN A 2 -33.14 15.87 46.04
C ASN A 2 -33.06 14.35 45.97
N MET A 3 -31.90 13.87 45.69
CA MET A 3 -30.89 13.09 46.46
C MET A 3 -30.11 12.25 45.45
N SER A 4 -28.82 12.43 45.22
CA SER A 4 -27.63 12.15 46.09
C SER A 4 -27.18 10.70 46.11
N ASN A 5 -25.90 10.55 45.68
CA ASN A 5 -24.86 9.59 46.13
C ASN A 5 -25.04 8.12 45.78
N ASP A 6 -23.99 7.46 45.22
CA ASP A 6 -22.86 7.00 46.03
C ASP A 6 -21.64 6.59 45.16
N GLU A 7 -20.49 6.91 45.68
CA GLU A 7 -19.16 6.47 45.26
C GLU A 7 -18.89 5.05 45.75
N ALA A 8 -18.11 4.29 45.03
CA ALA A 8 -17.27 3.24 45.59
C ALA A 8 -16.00 3.01 44.77
N SER A 9 -14.95 3.55 45.31
CA SER A 9 -13.53 3.26 45.07
C SER A 9 -13.18 1.85 45.58
N THR A 10 -12.43 1.07 44.81
CA THR A 10 -11.56 0.05 45.39
C THR A 10 -10.26 -0.03 44.62
N GLU A 11 -9.21 0.51 45.21
CA GLU A 11 -7.81 0.16 44.97
C GLU A 11 -7.56 -1.30 45.39
N SER A 12 -6.70 -2.00 44.65
CA SER A 12 -5.91 -3.09 45.21
C SER A 12 -4.60 -3.22 44.44
N THR A 13 -3.57 -2.71 45.06
CA THR A 13 -2.18 -3.05 44.88
C THR A 13 -1.92 -4.49 45.33
N VAL A 14 -1.06 -5.25 44.63
CA VAL A 14 0.05 -6.02 45.23
C VAL A 14 1.06 -6.42 44.16
N SER A 15 2.30 -6.12 44.44
CA SER A 15 3.56 -6.52 43.84
C SER A 15 3.82 -8.01 44.00
N ASP A 16 4.57 -8.63 43.09
CA ASP A 16 5.64 -9.54 43.49
C ASP A 16 6.68 -9.70 42.34
N GLU A 17 7.90 -9.37 42.71
CA GLU A 17 9.13 -9.68 42.01
C GLU A 17 9.45 -11.18 42.13
N ILE A 18 9.95 -11.81 41.05
CA ILE A 18 10.88 -12.92 41.22
C ILE A 18 11.97 -12.86 40.15
N ASN A 19 13.14 -12.71 40.64
CA ASN A 19 14.47 -12.77 40.10
C ASN A 19 14.83 -14.21 39.65
N GLY A 20 15.54 -14.37 38.55
CA GLY A 20 16.04 -15.66 38.10
C GLY A 20 17.16 -15.55 37.07
N THR A 21 18.34 -15.23 37.54
CA THR A 21 19.63 -15.33 36.83
C THR A 21 19.99 -16.79 36.57
N THR A 22 20.42 -17.12 35.34
CA THR A 22 21.29 -18.29 35.15
C THR A 22 22.27 -17.99 34.01
N GLU A 23 23.48 -17.73 34.38
CA GLU A 23 24.67 -17.80 33.55
C GLU A 23 24.99 -19.26 33.23
N SER A 24 25.48 -19.53 32.04
CA SER A 24 26.32 -20.69 31.74
C SER A 24 27.32 -20.35 30.65
N GLU A 25 28.53 -20.19 31.10
CA GLU A 25 29.77 -20.15 30.32
C GLU A 25 30.17 -21.52 29.79
N SER A 26 31.10 -21.46 28.82
CA SER A 26 32.09 -22.48 28.42
C SER A 26 31.82 -23.07 27.02
N SER A 27 32.78 -23.18 26.10
CA SER A 27 34.24 -23.17 26.16
C SER A 27 34.84 -23.03 24.75
N ILE A 28 36.01 -22.50 24.76
CA ILE A 28 37.03 -22.32 23.72
C ILE A 28 37.47 -23.64 23.10
N SER A 29 37.72 -23.65 21.77
CA SER A 29 38.75 -24.51 21.17
C SER A 29 39.42 -23.80 19.99
N GLU A 30 40.63 -23.36 20.21
CA GLU A 30 41.64 -23.05 19.20
C GLU A 30 42.16 -24.34 18.58
N GLU A 31 42.36 -24.35 17.27
CA GLU A 31 43.50 -25.03 16.65
C GLU A 31 43.94 -24.32 15.37
N THR A 32 45.16 -23.89 15.44
CA THR A 32 46.08 -23.37 14.43
C THR A 32 46.48 -24.45 13.44
N SER A 33 46.60 -24.10 12.16
CA SER A 33 47.66 -24.62 11.31
C SER A 33 48.01 -23.71 10.14
N GLU A 34 49.28 -23.49 10.05
CA GLU A 34 50.02 -22.58 9.19
C GLU A 34 50.12 -23.01 7.72
N ASN A 35 50.27 -22.00 6.87
CA ASN A 35 51.31 -21.84 5.86
C ASN A 35 51.11 -22.42 4.45
N SER A 36 50.95 -21.54 3.47
CA SER A 36 51.84 -21.51 2.28
C SER A 36 51.69 -20.19 1.51
N LYS A 37 52.81 -19.56 1.32
CA LYS A 37 53.07 -18.40 0.42
C LYS A 37 53.01 -18.83 -1.04
N ASN A 38 52.55 -17.90 -1.87
CA ASN A 38 53.01 -17.37 -3.16
C ASN A 38 51.82 -17.11 -4.02
N ASP A 39 51.63 -16.05 -4.77
CA ASP A 39 52.50 -15.22 -5.54
C ASP A 39 51.76 -13.92 -5.96
N GLU A 40 52.46 -12.84 -6.11
CA GLU A 40 51.98 -11.61 -6.62
C GLU A 40 51.42 -11.75 -8.04
N SER A 41 50.22 -11.20 -8.25
CA SER A 41 49.77 -10.69 -9.53
C SER A 41 48.86 -9.49 -9.25
N GLU A 42 49.44 -8.31 -9.38
CA GLU A 42 48.67 -7.06 -9.50
C GLU A 42 47.76 -7.15 -10.72
N SER A 43 46.48 -7.28 -10.47
CA SER A 43 45.43 -6.92 -11.41
C SER A 43 44.54 -5.91 -10.73
N SER A 44 44.78 -4.65 -11.07
CA SER A 44 43.87 -3.55 -10.83
C SER A 44 42.57 -3.84 -11.58
N GLY A 45 41.75 -4.68 -11.00
CA GLY A 45 40.34 -4.83 -11.36
C GLY A 45 39.57 -3.79 -10.59
N GLU A 46 39.23 -2.68 -11.23
CA GLU A 46 38.12 -1.86 -10.82
C GLU A 46 36.96 -2.82 -10.59
N ASN A 47 36.61 -2.98 -9.33
CA ASN A 47 35.41 -3.66 -8.93
C ASN A 47 34.24 -2.74 -9.31
N VAL A 48 33.93 -2.68 -10.60
CA VAL A 48 32.66 -2.15 -11.09
C VAL A 48 31.62 -3.06 -10.43
N LYS A 49 31.13 -2.59 -9.28
CA LYS A 49 29.92 -3.12 -8.67
C LYS A 49 28.90 -3.15 -9.80
N ALA A 50 28.58 -4.32 -10.32
CA ALA A 50 27.54 -4.49 -11.30
C ALA A 50 26.33 -3.79 -10.70
N GLU A 51 25.94 -2.64 -11.28
CA GLU A 51 24.66 -2.06 -11.02
C GLU A 51 23.68 -3.17 -11.34
N SER A 52 22.96 -3.62 -10.31
CA SER A 52 21.83 -4.51 -10.47
C SER A 52 20.90 -3.78 -11.44
N THR A 53 20.88 -4.23 -12.70
CA THR A 53 19.89 -3.85 -13.67
C THR A 53 18.59 -4.57 -13.33
N ASP A 54 18.13 -4.43 -12.07
CA ASP A 54 16.75 -4.70 -11.75
C ASP A 54 15.95 -3.76 -12.64
N ASN A 55 15.12 -4.36 -13.47
CA ASN A 55 14.39 -3.67 -14.52
C ASN A 55 13.65 -2.45 -13.94
N ILE A 56 14.18 -1.25 -14.18
CA ILE A 56 13.60 0.00 -13.67
C ILE A 56 12.11 0.10 -14.04
N ASP A 57 11.71 -0.46 -15.17
CA ASP A 57 10.33 -0.47 -15.66
C ASP A 57 9.35 -1.17 -14.69
N ALA A 58 9.88 -2.02 -13.81
CA ALA A 58 9.09 -2.62 -12.74
C ALA A 58 8.71 -1.63 -11.62
N TYR A 59 9.36 -0.48 -11.55
CA TYR A 59 9.14 0.52 -10.49
C TYR A 59 8.78 1.88 -11.04
N TYR A 60 9.18 2.17 -12.27
CA TYR A 60 8.98 3.45 -12.93
C TYR A 60 8.76 3.23 -14.43
N LYS A 61 7.56 3.45 -14.89
CA LYS A 61 7.13 3.24 -16.26
C LYS A 61 6.39 4.46 -16.78
N ASP A 62 6.71 4.91 -17.99
CA ASP A 62 6.06 6.06 -18.65
C ASP A 62 6.03 7.32 -17.76
N SER A 63 7.15 7.58 -17.08
CA SER A 63 7.30 8.68 -16.11
C SER A 63 6.40 8.59 -14.89
N LYS A 64 5.90 7.38 -14.54
CA LYS A 64 5.02 7.13 -13.41
C LYS A 64 5.62 6.08 -12.48
N ILE A 65 5.43 6.27 -11.18
CA ILE A 65 5.80 5.28 -10.16
C ILE A 65 4.77 4.14 -10.18
N CYS A 66 5.26 2.91 -10.28
CA CYS A 66 4.43 1.72 -10.33
C CYS A 66 3.94 1.31 -8.94
N ILE A 67 2.63 1.12 -8.78
CA ILE A 67 1.97 0.68 -7.55
C ILE A 67 1.41 -0.73 -7.79
N TYR A 68 1.83 -1.70 -6.97
CA TYR A 68 1.46 -3.11 -7.09
C TYR A 68 0.59 -3.62 -5.94
N ASN A 69 0.59 -2.90 -4.81
CA ASN A 69 -0.06 -3.38 -3.60
C ASN A 69 -0.52 -2.23 -2.69
N TYR A 70 -1.36 -2.57 -1.73
CA TYR A 70 -1.92 -1.62 -0.78
C TYR A 70 -0.84 -0.91 0.08
N GLU A 71 0.25 -1.59 0.41
CA GLU A 71 1.33 -1.02 1.22
C GLU A 71 2.05 0.11 0.48
N GLN A 72 2.27 -0.03 -0.84
CA GLN A 72 2.79 1.05 -1.69
C GLN A 72 1.76 2.18 -1.86
N LEU A 73 0.47 1.84 -2.04
CA LEU A 73 -0.59 2.83 -2.18
C LEU A 73 -0.62 3.79 -0.98
N LYS A 74 -0.42 3.29 0.23
CA LYS A 74 -0.35 4.10 1.45
C LYS A 74 0.85 5.06 1.50
N GLN A 75 1.89 4.83 0.70
CA GLN A 75 3.06 5.70 0.67
C GLN A 75 2.84 6.95 -0.19
N ILE A 76 1.84 7.00 -1.04
CA ILE A 76 1.58 8.15 -1.92
C ILE A 76 1.48 9.43 -1.09
N GLY A 77 2.30 10.42 -1.42
CA GLY A 77 2.38 11.70 -0.71
C GLY A 77 3.22 11.69 0.58
N SER A 78 3.89 10.57 0.91
CA SER A 78 4.73 10.48 2.13
C SER A 78 6.13 11.06 1.96
N ASP A 79 6.58 11.34 0.73
CA ASP A 79 7.96 11.70 0.37
C ASP A 79 9.01 10.64 0.74
N ALA A 80 8.59 9.44 1.13
CA ALA A 80 9.50 8.31 1.34
C ALA A 80 10.15 7.87 0.02
N TYR A 81 11.38 7.34 0.10
CA TYR A 81 12.01 6.74 -1.07
C TYR A 81 11.31 5.46 -1.51
N VAL A 82 11.30 5.21 -2.82
CA VAL A 82 10.84 3.94 -3.40
C VAL A 82 11.96 2.92 -3.29
N TYR A 83 11.68 1.76 -2.73
CA TYR A 83 12.64 0.67 -2.57
C TYR A 83 12.24 -0.56 -3.40
N THR A 84 13.23 -1.39 -3.75
CA THR A 84 12.96 -2.59 -4.55
C THR A 84 12.05 -3.59 -3.84
N GLY A 85 12.09 -3.68 -2.53
CA GLY A 85 11.22 -4.53 -1.73
C GLY A 85 9.77 -4.04 -1.63
N ASP A 86 9.51 -2.78 -1.96
CA ASP A 86 8.15 -2.20 -1.89
C ASP A 86 7.18 -2.91 -2.83
N LYS A 87 7.67 -3.37 -4.00
CA LYS A 87 6.87 -4.14 -4.95
C LYS A 87 6.27 -5.41 -4.34
N ASP A 88 6.97 -6.02 -3.41
CA ASP A 88 6.55 -7.22 -2.70
C ASP A 88 5.86 -6.89 -1.34
N GLY A 89 5.49 -5.64 -1.12
CA GLY A 89 4.88 -5.17 0.11
C GLY A 89 5.83 -5.01 1.30
N LYS A 90 7.16 -5.10 1.06
CA LYS A 90 8.21 -4.93 2.09
C LYS A 90 8.70 -3.49 2.09
N ILE A 91 7.84 -2.58 2.50
CA ILE A 91 8.09 -1.15 2.44
C ILE A 91 9.41 -0.75 3.12
N GLY A 92 10.21 0.06 2.41
CA GLY A 92 11.50 0.56 2.89
C GLY A 92 12.63 -0.48 2.89
N SER A 93 12.46 -1.63 2.23
CA SER A 93 13.48 -2.67 2.16
C SER A 93 14.09 -2.81 0.77
N GLY A 94 15.33 -3.26 0.71
CA GLY A 94 16.09 -3.38 -0.52
C GLY A 94 16.84 -2.11 -0.90
N ASP A 95 17.14 -1.94 -2.18
CA ASP A 95 17.87 -0.79 -2.71
C ASP A 95 16.90 0.35 -3.08
N VAL A 96 17.34 1.61 -2.92
CA VAL A 96 16.58 2.77 -3.39
C VAL A 96 16.51 2.75 -4.91
N VAL A 97 15.30 2.82 -5.45
CA VAL A 97 15.06 2.85 -6.90
C VAL A 97 15.46 4.23 -7.44
N LYS A 98 16.20 4.22 -8.56
CA LYS A 98 16.67 5.44 -9.22
C LYS A 98 16.27 5.43 -10.71
N SER A 99 15.83 6.58 -11.18
CA SER A 99 15.61 6.85 -12.59
C SER A 99 16.59 7.92 -13.05
N GLU A 100 17.42 7.62 -14.06
CA GLU A 100 18.44 8.55 -14.57
C GLU A 100 19.34 9.15 -13.47
N GLY A 101 19.67 8.33 -12.47
CA GLY A 101 20.48 8.73 -11.31
C GLY A 101 19.72 9.49 -10.22
N THR A 102 18.46 9.81 -10.43
CA THR A 102 17.60 10.47 -9.43
C THR A 102 16.83 9.43 -8.60
N GLU A 103 16.89 9.54 -7.29
CA GLU A 103 16.15 8.67 -6.36
C GLU A 103 14.66 8.97 -6.45
N LEU A 104 13.85 7.92 -6.67
CA LEU A 104 12.40 8.04 -6.73
C LEU A 104 11.81 8.15 -5.33
N LYS A 105 10.77 8.99 -5.20
CA LYS A 105 10.03 9.19 -3.96
C LYS A 105 8.54 9.14 -4.19
N TYR A 106 7.80 8.68 -3.19
CA TYR A 106 6.35 8.74 -3.15
C TYR A 106 5.85 10.18 -2.89
N GLY A 107 6.23 11.12 -3.78
CA GLY A 107 5.91 12.54 -3.64
C GLY A 107 4.43 12.88 -3.87
N ALA A 108 3.97 13.97 -3.26
CA ALA A 108 2.59 14.44 -3.46
C ALA A 108 2.31 14.96 -4.87
N ASP A 109 3.34 15.33 -5.63
CA ASP A 109 3.29 15.83 -7.01
C ASP A 109 3.68 14.75 -8.05
N ALA A 110 4.02 13.55 -7.60
CA ALA A 110 4.42 12.46 -8.48
C ALA A 110 3.25 11.87 -9.25
N GLN A 111 3.57 11.22 -10.37
CA GLN A 111 2.59 10.47 -11.15
C GLN A 111 2.70 8.99 -10.83
N TYR A 112 1.57 8.32 -10.73
CA TYR A 112 1.47 6.93 -10.33
C TYR A 112 0.66 6.12 -11.33
N ILE A 113 1.00 4.83 -11.48
CA ILE A 113 0.23 3.88 -12.26
C ILE A 113 -0.02 2.62 -11.43
N LEU A 114 -1.28 2.22 -11.32
CA LEU A 114 -1.65 0.94 -10.72
C LEU A 114 -1.34 -0.17 -11.71
N MET A 115 -0.50 -1.11 -11.33
CA MET A 115 -0.01 -2.18 -12.20
C MET A 115 -0.81 -3.47 -12.06
N ASN A 116 -1.55 -3.60 -10.97
CA ASN A 116 -2.43 -4.73 -10.68
C ASN A 116 -3.71 -4.21 -10.03
N ASP A 117 -4.73 -5.03 -10.03
CA ASP A 117 -5.88 -4.87 -9.15
C ASP A 117 -5.42 -4.94 -7.70
N ILE A 118 -5.67 -3.90 -6.93
CA ILE A 118 -5.31 -3.82 -5.53
C ILE A 118 -6.54 -4.10 -4.68
N GLN A 119 -6.64 -5.32 -4.16
CA GLN A 119 -7.72 -5.70 -3.27
C GLN A 119 -7.59 -5.00 -1.92
N MET A 120 -8.67 -4.38 -1.49
CA MET A 120 -8.82 -3.76 -0.18
C MET A 120 -9.98 -4.42 0.55
N ASN A 121 -9.82 -4.65 1.84
CA ASN A 121 -10.91 -5.12 2.69
C ASN A 121 -11.56 -3.94 3.44
N SER A 122 -12.70 -4.17 4.06
CA SER A 122 -13.47 -3.15 4.78
C SER A 122 -12.72 -2.44 5.93
N GLU A 123 -11.59 -2.98 6.38
CA GLU A 123 -10.74 -2.36 7.41
C GLU A 123 -9.64 -1.48 6.80
N GLN A 124 -9.36 -1.62 5.51
CA GLN A 124 -8.33 -0.89 4.78
C GLN A 124 -8.97 0.36 4.19
N ILE A 125 -8.68 1.50 4.79
CA ILE A 125 -9.11 2.80 4.30
C ILE A 125 -7.89 3.53 3.76
N TRP A 126 -8.01 4.02 2.53
CA TRP A 126 -7.03 4.92 1.96
C TRP A 126 -7.72 6.16 1.41
N SER A 127 -7.13 7.31 1.63
CA SER A 127 -7.56 8.58 1.05
C SER A 127 -6.38 9.26 0.37
N VAL A 128 -6.67 9.94 -0.71
CA VAL A 128 -5.69 10.83 -1.34
C VAL A 128 -5.30 11.91 -0.32
N PRO A 129 -4.00 12.12 -0.05
CA PRO A 129 -3.57 13.19 0.86
C PRO A 129 -4.06 14.57 0.36
N ASP A 130 -4.44 15.45 1.26
CA ASP A 130 -4.90 16.81 0.92
C ASP A 130 -3.88 17.61 0.08
N SER A 131 -2.61 17.33 0.27
CA SER A 131 -1.50 17.96 -0.47
C SER A 131 -1.24 17.35 -1.85
N PHE A 132 -1.98 16.30 -2.23
CA PHE A 132 -1.72 15.58 -3.48
C PHE A 132 -2.11 16.43 -4.69
N THR A 133 -1.14 16.61 -5.58
CA THR A 133 -1.28 17.34 -6.85
C THR A 133 -0.87 16.50 -8.06
N GLY A 134 -0.43 15.27 -7.81
CA GLY A 134 -0.03 14.32 -8.84
C GLY A 134 -1.21 13.68 -9.58
N THR A 135 -0.94 12.55 -10.22
CA THR A 135 -1.99 11.76 -10.88
C THR A 135 -1.87 10.29 -10.47
N ILE A 136 -3.00 9.61 -10.41
CA ILE A 136 -3.05 8.15 -10.27
C ILE A 136 -3.87 7.64 -11.46
N THR A 137 -3.29 6.70 -12.21
CA THR A 137 -3.95 6.07 -13.36
C THR A 137 -3.92 4.56 -13.17
N GLY A 138 -4.97 3.87 -13.63
CA GLY A 138 -4.95 2.41 -13.78
C GLY A 138 -4.24 1.99 -15.06
N THR A 139 -4.11 0.70 -15.27
CA THR A 139 -3.83 0.12 -16.59
C THR A 139 -5.04 0.37 -17.48
N GLU A 140 -4.81 0.71 -18.76
CA GLU A 140 -5.93 0.95 -19.68
C GLU A 140 -6.81 -0.30 -19.76
N VAL A 141 -8.12 -0.11 -19.57
CA VAL A 141 -9.13 -1.12 -19.89
C VAL A 141 -9.19 -1.20 -21.42
N GLU A 142 -9.14 -2.39 -22.00
CA GLU A 142 -9.23 -2.53 -23.45
C GLU A 142 -10.52 -1.89 -23.97
N GLU A 143 -10.44 -1.10 -25.05
CA GLU A 143 -11.53 -0.25 -25.59
C GLU A 143 -12.86 -0.99 -25.86
N ASN A 144 -12.90 -2.32 -25.78
CA ASN A 144 -14.05 -3.14 -26.11
C ASN A 144 -14.66 -3.88 -24.88
N GLU A 145 -14.10 -3.71 -23.69
CA GLU A 145 -14.65 -4.33 -22.48
C GLU A 145 -15.39 -3.29 -21.63
N THR A 146 -16.67 -3.55 -21.36
CA THR A 146 -17.39 -2.76 -20.35
C THR A 146 -16.83 -3.13 -18.99
N PRO A 147 -16.24 -2.19 -18.26
CA PRO A 147 -15.69 -2.50 -16.95
C PRO A 147 -16.74 -3.07 -16.01
N THR A 148 -16.34 -4.09 -15.27
CA THR A 148 -17.18 -4.61 -14.19
C THR A 148 -17.08 -3.64 -13.03
N LEU A 149 -18.19 -2.99 -12.65
CA LEU A 149 -18.20 -2.07 -11.51
C LEU A 149 -18.54 -2.76 -10.20
N TYR A 150 -19.25 -3.88 -10.26
CA TYR A 150 -19.63 -4.66 -9.09
C TYR A 150 -19.74 -6.15 -9.41
N ASP A 151 -19.11 -6.96 -8.59
CA ASP A 151 -19.27 -8.41 -8.57
C ASP A 151 -20.12 -8.81 -7.36
N LYS A 152 -21.34 -9.24 -7.64
CA LYS A 152 -22.30 -9.65 -6.61
C LYS A 152 -21.91 -10.94 -5.89
N GLU A 153 -21.19 -11.86 -6.57
CA GLU A 153 -20.81 -13.16 -5.98
C GLU A 153 -19.76 -12.97 -4.87
N THR A 154 -18.88 -12.01 -5.04
CA THR A 154 -17.80 -11.71 -4.09
C THR A 154 -18.06 -10.45 -3.27
N ASP A 155 -19.19 -9.78 -3.49
CA ASP A 155 -19.55 -8.50 -2.87
C ASP A 155 -18.42 -7.45 -3.04
N THR A 156 -17.95 -7.30 -4.30
CA THR A 156 -16.77 -6.50 -4.62
C THR A 156 -17.12 -5.34 -5.55
N ILE A 157 -16.75 -4.12 -5.15
CA ILE A 157 -16.82 -2.90 -5.96
C ILE A 157 -15.44 -2.64 -6.58
N TYR A 158 -15.42 -2.42 -7.91
CA TYR A 158 -14.20 -2.12 -8.64
C TYR A 158 -14.01 -0.60 -8.77
N ILE A 159 -12.82 -0.13 -8.41
CA ILE A 159 -12.44 1.28 -8.43
C ILE A 159 -11.47 1.50 -9.59
N TYR A 160 -11.86 2.29 -10.57
CA TYR A 160 -11.09 2.53 -11.80
C TYR A 160 -10.45 3.92 -11.85
N ASN A 161 -10.84 4.81 -10.96
CA ASN A 161 -10.34 6.19 -11.01
C ASN A 161 -10.16 6.80 -9.61
N PRO A 162 -9.34 7.86 -9.49
CA PRO A 162 -9.10 8.52 -8.20
C PRO A 162 -10.35 9.12 -7.57
N TYR A 163 -11.35 9.51 -8.36
CA TYR A 163 -12.59 10.11 -7.81
C TYR A 163 -13.41 9.07 -7.06
N GLN A 164 -13.58 7.87 -7.63
CA GLN A 164 -14.22 6.76 -6.92
C GLN A 164 -13.47 6.42 -5.62
N LEU A 165 -12.13 6.42 -5.67
CA LEU A 165 -11.31 6.15 -4.50
C LEU A 165 -11.45 7.23 -3.42
N MET A 166 -11.59 8.51 -3.82
CA MET A 166 -11.80 9.61 -2.88
C MET A 166 -13.12 9.49 -2.11
N VAL A 167 -14.16 8.91 -2.71
CA VAL A 167 -15.45 8.70 -2.04
C VAL A 167 -15.30 7.79 -0.84
N LEU A 168 -14.50 6.74 -0.94
CA LEU A 168 -14.26 5.81 0.16
C LEU A 168 -13.70 6.48 1.43
N ALA A 169 -13.05 7.62 1.27
CA ALA A 169 -12.46 8.37 2.38
C ALA A 169 -13.45 9.34 3.04
N GLN A 170 -14.59 9.59 2.42
CA GLN A 170 -15.58 10.53 2.92
C GLN A 170 -16.49 9.87 3.98
N GLU A 171 -17.00 10.69 4.90
CA GLU A 171 -17.95 10.18 5.90
C GLU A 171 -19.29 9.77 5.26
N GLU A 172 -19.65 10.43 4.15
CA GLU A 172 -20.87 10.16 3.39
C GLU A 172 -20.78 8.94 2.46
N SER A 173 -19.64 8.25 2.39
CA SER A 173 -19.45 7.08 1.50
C SER A 173 -20.54 5.99 1.68
N GLU A 174 -21.05 5.83 2.91
CA GLU A 174 -22.12 4.87 3.23
C GLU A 174 -23.45 5.16 2.51
N THR A 175 -23.65 6.36 2.02
CA THR A 175 -24.88 6.80 1.33
C THR A 175 -24.64 7.25 -0.11
N GLU A 176 -23.37 7.35 -0.52
CA GLU A 176 -23.04 7.80 -1.87
C GLU A 176 -23.23 6.66 -2.88
N PRO A 177 -24.04 6.84 -3.93
CA PRO A 177 -24.32 5.78 -4.87
C PRO A 177 -23.14 5.49 -5.80
N VAL A 178 -22.95 4.21 -6.14
CA VAL A 178 -22.04 3.81 -7.22
C VAL A 178 -22.71 4.06 -8.56
N MET A 179 -22.08 4.85 -9.41
CA MET A 179 -22.62 5.28 -10.69
C MET A 179 -21.97 4.52 -11.85
N SER A 180 -22.75 4.17 -12.86
CA SER A 180 -22.29 3.38 -14.01
C SER A 180 -21.21 4.05 -14.87
N LEU A 181 -21.07 5.37 -14.81
CA LEU A 181 -20.04 6.14 -15.53
C LEU A 181 -18.88 6.58 -14.64
N ASP A 182 -18.80 6.13 -13.39
CA ASP A 182 -17.70 6.49 -12.49
C ASP A 182 -16.34 5.94 -12.94
N TYR A 183 -16.32 4.92 -13.82
CA TYR A 183 -15.09 4.45 -14.42
C TYR A 183 -14.50 5.45 -15.44
N ASP A 184 -15.34 6.29 -16.03
CA ASP A 184 -14.96 7.28 -17.04
C ASP A 184 -14.71 8.64 -16.36
N ALA A 185 -13.62 8.69 -15.60
CA ALA A 185 -13.22 9.94 -14.94
C ALA A 185 -13.12 11.08 -15.97
N PRO A 186 -13.60 12.28 -15.69
CA PRO A 186 -13.89 12.93 -14.42
C PRO A 186 -15.40 13.20 -14.18
N GLN A 187 -16.26 12.34 -14.60
CA GLN A 187 -17.73 12.55 -14.57
C GLN A 187 -18.38 11.90 -13.35
N PHE A 188 -17.77 12.10 -12.19
CA PHE A 188 -18.30 11.59 -10.93
C PHE A 188 -19.77 11.99 -10.71
N GLY A 189 -20.61 11.02 -10.37
CA GLY A 189 -22.03 11.24 -10.06
C GLY A 189 -22.91 11.53 -11.27
N MET A 190 -22.44 11.35 -12.51
CA MET A 190 -23.23 11.66 -13.72
C MET A 190 -23.81 10.44 -14.44
N GLY A 191 -23.62 9.25 -13.93
CA GLY A 191 -24.13 8.02 -14.54
C GLY A 191 -25.50 7.61 -14.01
N GLN A 192 -25.82 6.34 -14.23
CA GLN A 192 -26.98 5.70 -13.63
C GLN A 192 -26.54 4.96 -12.37
N MET A 193 -27.36 5.03 -11.32
CA MET A 193 -27.13 4.24 -10.11
C MET A 193 -27.10 2.75 -10.43
N ILE A 194 -26.24 2.00 -9.79
CA ILE A 194 -26.16 0.56 -9.94
C ILE A 194 -27.08 -0.10 -8.92
N TYR A 195 -27.97 -0.94 -9.40
CA TYR A 195 -28.91 -1.72 -8.60
C TYR A 195 -28.55 -3.21 -8.70
N PRO A 196 -27.90 -3.80 -7.71
CA PRO A 196 -27.45 -5.19 -7.76
C PRO A 196 -28.59 -6.21 -7.93
N ASP A 197 -29.76 -5.87 -7.42
CA ASP A 197 -30.95 -6.75 -7.41
C ASP A 197 -32.10 -6.27 -8.33
N GLY A 198 -31.87 -5.22 -9.12
CA GLY A 198 -32.84 -4.63 -10.06
C GLY A 198 -33.29 -3.22 -9.64
N GLU A 199 -33.90 -2.48 -10.58
CA GLU A 199 -34.22 -1.04 -10.42
C GLU A 199 -35.17 -0.70 -9.27
N ASP A 200 -35.96 -1.68 -8.79
CA ASP A 200 -36.89 -1.48 -7.67
C ASP A 200 -36.25 -1.81 -6.30
N GLN A 201 -34.95 -2.06 -6.28
CA GLN A 201 -34.20 -2.44 -5.09
C GLN A 201 -33.33 -1.28 -4.60
N GLU A 202 -32.62 -1.52 -3.50
CA GLU A 202 -31.64 -0.58 -2.98
C GLU A 202 -30.46 -0.45 -3.95
N TYR A 203 -30.04 0.79 -4.21
CA TYR A 203 -28.87 1.04 -5.04
C TYR A 203 -27.57 0.72 -4.28
N LEU A 204 -26.53 0.34 -5.01
CA LEU A 204 -25.20 0.09 -4.47
C LEU A 204 -24.58 1.39 -3.96
N THR A 205 -24.01 1.36 -2.76
CA THR A 205 -23.29 2.50 -2.17
C THR A 205 -21.82 2.16 -1.96
N TYR A 206 -20.98 3.18 -1.75
CA TYR A 206 -19.58 2.99 -1.35
C TYR A 206 -19.47 2.65 0.15
N SER A 207 -20.32 1.73 0.63
CA SER A 207 -20.30 1.29 2.02
C SER A 207 -19.04 0.51 2.36
N LYS A 208 -18.49 0.76 3.56
CA LYS A 208 -17.31 0.05 4.08
C LYS A 208 -17.56 -1.44 4.35
N SER A 209 -18.80 -1.90 4.19
CA SER A 209 -19.14 -3.33 4.28
C SER A 209 -18.72 -4.14 3.06
N HIS A 210 -18.54 -3.51 1.91
CA HIS A 210 -18.13 -4.16 0.67
C HIS A 210 -16.61 -4.40 0.60
N ASN A 211 -16.20 -5.32 -0.25
CA ASN A 211 -14.82 -5.46 -0.69
C ASN A 211 -14.55 -4.49 -1.84
N TYR A 212 -13.31 -4.04 -1.97
CA TYR A 212 -12.88 -3.12 -3.02
C TYR A 212 -11.66 -3.63 -3.75
N VAL A 213 -11.67 -3.46 -5.08
CA VAL A 213 -10.54 -3.76 -5.96
C VAL A 213 -10.20 -2.50 -6.72
N LEU A 214 -8.93 -2.10 -6.71
CA LEU A 214 -8.39 -1.03 -7.54
C LEU A 214 -7.88 -1.63 -8.85
N SER A 215 -8.51 -1.26 -9.96
CA SER A 215 -8.26 -1.76 -11.32
C SER A 215 -7.74 -0.66 -12.24
#